data_c1c2df9616e4d8aaedda85c6920b3ece
#
_entry.id   c1c2df9616e4d8aaedda85c6920b3ece
#
_cell.length_a   1.000
_cell.length_b   1.000
_cell.length_c   1.000
_cell.angle_alpha   90.00
_cell.angle_beta   90.00
_cell.angle_gamma   90.00
#
_symmetry.space_group_name_H-M   'P 1'
#
loop_
_entity.id
_entity.type
_entity.pdbx_description
1 polymer ?
#
loop_
_entity_poly.entity_id
_entity_poly.type
_entity_poly.pdbx_seq_one_letter_code
_entity_poly.pdbx_strand_id
1 'polypeptide(L)'
;MPIEIISILIAVFPTIYFLFFFHSKDKSKKNSIHKIFPIFFFGMFMIIPVFLIETIIDNIIKEFYFNIYIYSFIASFIIAGFCEEGAKFIIVKKFVYDNPHFNSIMDGIIYTIAASLGFACIENVGYTLSMGSNVGYIRAFTAVPLHVCASGMMGYYIGKAKTQNHPKMENYYLKNGFIRAVMIHGTYDFLLFLSAGDPGYSDLSILIFPILIISFTLLYKKVNEY
;
A
#
# COMPACT_ATOMS: atom_id res chain seq x y z
N MET A 1 9.98 20.26 -22.27
CA MET A 1 10.33 19.41 -21.13
C MET A 1 10.44 17.99 -21.66
N PRO A 2 11.51 17.24 -21.39
CA PRO A 2 11.65 15.87 -21.88
C PRO A 2 10.43 15.04 -21.49
N ILE A 3 9.95 14.18 -22.37
CA ILE A 3 8.77 13.31 -22.15
C ILE A 3 8.93 12.47 -20.87
N GLU A 4 10.15 12.04 -20.56
CA GLU A 4 10.47 11.28 -19.35
C GLU A 4 10.16 12.05 -18.05
N ILE A 5 10.47 13.36 -18.00
CA ILE A 5 10.17 14.18 -16.82
C ILE A 5 8.66 14.32 -16.61
N ILE A 6 7.91 14.51 -17.70
CA ILE A 6 6.45 14.58 -17.63
C ILE A 6 5.87 13.27 -17.11
N SER A 7 6.39 12.14 -17.58
CA SER A 7 5.95 10.81 -17.17
C SER A 7 6.20 10.56 -15.68
N ILE A 8 7.37 10.96 -15.17
CA ILE A 8 7.68 10.88 -13.74
C ILE A 8 6.76 11.78 -12.91
N LEU A 9 6.49 13.01 -13.36
CA LEU A 9 5.57 13.91 -12.67
C LEU A 9 4.15 13.34 -12.58
N ILE A 10 3.65 12.73 -13.66
CA ILE A 10 2.34 12.06 -13.67
C ILE A 10 2.35 10.83 -12.75
N ALA A 11 3.45 10.07 -12.72
CA ALA A 11 3.59 8.91 -11.86
C ALA A 11 3.58 9.26 -10.37
N VAL A 12 4.15 10.41 -10.00
CA VAL A 12 4.27 10.89 -8.61
C VAL A 12 3.03 11.67 -8.15
N PHE A 13 2.36 12.38 -9.05
CA PHE A 13 1.26 13.28 -8.70
C PHE A 13 0.17 12.64 -7.84
N PRO A 14 -0.35 11.43 -8.13
CA PRO A 14 -1.40 10.81 -7.31
C PRO A 14 -0.96 10.53 -5.87
N THR A 15 0.32 10.20 -5.64
CA THR A 15 0.82 9.95 -4.27
C THR A 15 0.78 11.22 -3.43
N ILE A 16 1.17 12.34 -4.00
CA ILE A 16 1.13 13.66 -3.35
C ILE A 16 -0.33 14.11 -3.17
N TYR A 17 -1.18 13.93 -4.20
CA TYR A 17 -2.60 14.25 -4.11
C TYR A 17 -3.29 13.50 -2.96
N PHE A 18 -3.14 12.18 -2.89
CA PHE A 18 -3.76 11.39 -1.83
C PHE A 18 -3.19 11.72 -0.44
N LEU A 19 -1.90 12.03 -0.33
CA LEU A 19 -1.31 12.46 0.94
C LEU A 19 -2.02 13.70 1.49
N PHE A 20 -2.18 14.73 0.67
CA PHE A 20 -2.89 15.94 1.07
C PHE A 20 -4.39 15.71 1.25
N PHE A 21 -5.01 14.88 0.40
CA PHE A 21 -6.43 14.55 0.52
C PHE A 21 -6.74 13.91 1.88
N PHE A 22 -6.01 12.88 2.30
CA PHE A 22 -6.25 12.23 3.59
C PHE A 22 -5.83 13.11 4.77
N HIS A 23 -4.76 13.88 4.63
CA HIS A 23 -4.39 14.87 5.63
C HIS A 23 -5.50 15.93 5.85
N SER A 24 -6.17 16.37 4.79
CA SER A 24 -7.28 17.33 4.89
C SER A 24 -8.51 16.77 5.62
N LYS A 25 -8.64 15.46 5.72
CA LYS A 25 -9.72 14.78 6.46
C LYS A 25 -9.47 14.74 7.97
N ASP A 26 -8.28 15.08 8.45
CA ASP A 26 -8.00 15.21 9.88
C ASP A 26 -8.70 16.42 10.47
N LYS A 27 -9.92 16.21 10.96
CA LYS A 27 -10.73 17.27 11.61
C LYS A 27 -10.06 17.82 12.87
N SER A 28 -9.23 17.02 13.52
CA SER A 28 -8.51 17.41 14.73
C SER A 28 -7.35 18.37 14.45
N LYS A 29 -6.86 18.41 13.21
CA LYS A 29 -5.66 19.15 12.77
C LYS A 29 -4.42 18.88 13.63
N LYS A 30 -4.37 17.74 14.33
CA LYS A 30 -3.24 17.35 15.20
C LYS A 30 -2.03 16.90 14.41
N ASN A 31 -2.27 16.30 13.24
CA ASN A 31 -1.23 15.74 12.40
C ASN A 31 -0.69 16.85 11.49
N SER A 32 0.27 17.61 12.03
CA SER A 32 1.01 18.55 11.20
C SER A 32 1.69 17.83 10.05
N ILE A 33 1.66 18.42 8.86
CA ILE A 33 2.32 17.90 7.66
C ILE A 33 3.81 17.60 7.92
N HIS A 34 4.47 18.38 8.77
CA HIS A 34 5.86 18.16 9.17
C HIS A 34 6.09 16.83 9.91
N LYS A 35 5.07 16.27 10.57
CA LYS A 35 5.15 14.95 11.21
C LYS A 35 4.88 13.81 10.24
N ILE A 36 4.14 14.07 9.17
CA ILE A 36 3.72 13.11 8.16
C ILE A 36 4.83 12.89 7.12
N PHE A 37 5.53 13.96 6.70
CA PHE A 37 6.62 13.87 5.73
C PHE A 37 7.73 12.89 6.09
N PRO A 38 8.27 12.85 7.33
CA PRO A 38 9.28 11.85 7.69
C PRO A 38 8.80 10.41 7.45
N ILE A 39 7.52 10.12 7.73
CA ILE A 39 6.95 8.79 7.55
C ILE A 39 6.80 8.46 6.06
N PHE A 40 6.41 9.43 5.25
CA PHE A 40 6.40 9.31 3.80
C PHE A 40 7.82 8.98 3.26
N PHE A 41 8.85 9.69 3.72
CA PHE A 41 10.23 9.42 3.33
C PHE A 41 10.72 8.05 3.81
N PHE A 42 10.35 7.61 5.02
CA PHE A 42 10.64 6.24 5.45
C PHE A 42 10.01 5.21 4.52
N GLY A 43 8.78 5.45 4.04
CA GLY A 43 8.14 4.62 3.01
C GLY A 43 8.97 4.55 1.73
N MET A 44 9.46 5.69 1.23
CA MET A 44 10.32 5.74 0.04
C MET A 44 11.59 4.89 0.20
N PHE A 45 12.26 4.98 1.34
CA PHE A 45 13.50 4.23 1.57
C PHE A 45 13.26 2.74 1.80
N MET A 46 12.12 2.35 2.35
CA MET A 46 11.80 0.94 2.63
C MET A 46 11.61 0.10 1.37
N ILE A 47 11.41 0.71 0.21
CA ILE A 47 11.33 -0.04 -1.05
C ILE A 47 12.65 -0.81 -1.34
N ILE A 48 13.79 -0.26 -0.95
CA ILE A 48 15.10 -0.89 -1.23
C ILE A 48 15.22 -2.26 -0.57
N PRO A 49 15.10 -2.40 0.77
CA PRO A 49 15.17 -3.71 1.40
C PRO A 49 14.01 -4.63 0.99
N VAL A 50 12.82 -4.10 0.75
CA VAL A 50 11.68 -4.92 0.30
C VAL A 50 11.96 -5.50 -1.08
N PHE A 51 12.36 -4.71 -2.06
CA PHE A 51 12.70 -5.17 -3.40
C PHE A 51 13.80 -6.25 -3.39
N LEU A 52 14.81 -6.10 -2.52
CA LEU A 52 15.85 -7.12 -2.37
C LEU A 52 15.29 -8.43 -1.84
N ILE A 53 14.45 -8.38 -0.80
CA ILE A 53 13.82 -9.56 -0.21
C ILE A 53 12.90 -10.24 -1.24
N GLU A 54 12.07 -9.49 -1.92
CA GLU A 54 11.15 -9.98 -2.95
C GLU A 54 11.90 -10.65 -4.09
N THR A 55 12.97 -10.03 -4.57
CA THR A 55 13.81 -10.59 -5.64
C THR A 55 14.45 -11.91 -5.21
N ILE A 56 14.96 -11.99 -3.98
CA ILE A 56 15.57 -13.23 -3.46
C ILE A 56 14.51 -14.35 -3.36
N ILE A 57 13.34 -14.04 -2.78
CA ILE A 57 12.26 -15.04 -2.62
C ILE A 57 11.73 -15.47 -3.98
N ASP A 58 11.51 -14.54 -4.90
CA ASP A 58 11.01 -14.83 -6.26
C ASP A 58 11.95 -15.74 -7.04
N ASN A 59 13.26 -15.49 -6.97
CA ASN A 59 14.27 -16.33 -7.59
C ASN A 59 14.25 -17.76 -7.01
N ILE A 60 14.11 -17.91 -5.69
CA ILE A 60 14.01 -19.23 -5.04
C ILE A 60 12.74 -19.94 -5.51
N ILE A 61 11.61 -19.27 -5.56
CA ILE A 61 10.31 -19.87 -5.90
C ILE A 61 10.26 -20.30 -7.37
N LYS A 62 10.89 -19.57 -8.27
CA LYS A 62 10.99 -19.94 -9.69
C LYS A 62 11.67 -21.30 -9.92
N GLU A 63 12.56 -21.71 -9.04
CA GLU A 63 13.23 -23.01 -9.13
C GLU A 63 12.30 -24.22 -8.90
N PHE A 64 11.12 -23.98 -8.28
CA PHE A 64 10.15 -25.05 -8.02
C PHE A 64 9.18 -25.33 -9.18
N TYR A 65 9.27 -24.58 -10.29
CA TYR A 65 8.44 -24.76 -11.49
C TYR A 65 6.93 -24.89 -11.22
N PHE A 66 6.42 -24.07 -10.29
CA PHE A 66 4.98 -24.05 -10.00
C PHE A 66 4.16 -23.67 -11.24
N ASN A 67 2.94 -24.21 -11.32
CA ASN A 67 1.99 -23.74 -12.32
C ASN A 67 1.62 -22.27 -12.07
N ILE A 68 1.07 -21.62 -13.11
CA ILE A 68 0.79 -20.18 -13.08
C ILE A 68 -0.10 -19.76 -11.90
N TYR A 69 -1.07 -20.59 -11.48
CA TYR A 69 -1.97 -20.24 -10.38
C TYR A 69 -1.25 -20.20 -9.04
N ILE A 70 -0.45 -21.23 -8.76
CA ILE A 70 0.33 -21.32 -7.51
C ILE A 70 1.39 -20.22 -7.50
N TYR A 71 2.11 -20.03 -8.61
CA TYR A 71 3.11 -18.97 -8.70
C TYR A 71 2.49 -17.58 -8.50
N SER A 72 1.40 -17.25 -9.21
CA SER A 72 0.72 -15.96 -9.06
C SER A 72 0.20 -15.75 -7.62
N PHE A 73 -0.32 -16.81 -6.96
CA PHE A 73 -0.76 -16.73 -5.58
C PHE A 73 0.42 -16.41 -4.63
N ILE A 74 1.53 -17.12 -4.76
CA ILE A 74 2.70 -16.90 -3.91
C ILE A 74 3.29 -15.51 -4.19
N ALA A 75 3.47 -15.14 -5.45
CA ALA A 75 4.02 -13.86 -5.84
C ALA A 75 3.19 -12.69 -5.30
N SER A 76 1.85 -12.78 -5.38
CA SER A 76 0.97 -11.69 -4.98
C SER A 76 0.73 -11.60 -3.48
N PHE A 77 0.46 -12.72 -2.79
CA PHE A 77 0.10 -12.69 -1.36
C PHE A 77 1.29 -12.79 -0.42
N ILE A 78 2.30 -13.61 -0.79
CA ILE A 78 3.45 -13.89 0.08
C ILE A 78 4.62 -12.96 -0.26
N ILE A 79 4.95 -12.77 -1.53
CA ILE A 79 6.06 -11.91 -1.91
C ILE A 79 5.62 -10.45 -1.82
N ALA A 80 4.75 -9.96 -2.71
CA ALA A 80 4.37 -8.56 -2.74
C ALA A 80 3.53 -8.16 -1.51
N GLY A 81 2.33 -8.71 -1.36
CA GLY A 81 1.39 -8.27 -0.33
C GLY A 81 1.95 -8.35 1.10
N PHE A 82 2.58 -9.48 1.47
CA PHE A 82 3.11 -9.64 2.83
C PHE A 82 4.37 -8.79 3.07
N CYS A 83 5.33 -8.76 2.14
CA CYS A 83 6.57 -7.99 2.34
C CYS A 83 6.31 -6.50 2.35
N GLU A 84 5.54 -5.99 1.38
CA GLU A 84 5.26 -4.56 1.29
C GLU A 84 4.39 -4.04 2.43
N GLU A 85 3.25 -4.71 2.71
CA GLU A 85 2.38 -4.27 3.81
C GLU A 85 3.07 -4.50 5.16
N GLY A 86 3.93 -5.52 5.28
CA GLY A 86 4.80 -5.75 6.43
C GLY A 86 5.78 -4.61 6.67
N ALA A 87 6.43 -4.12 5.63
CA ALA A 87 7.33 -2.98 5.70
C ALA A 87 6.60 -1.71 6.18
N LYS A 88 5.44 -1.42 5.57
CA LYS A 88 4.59 -0.28 5.94
C LYS A 88 4.10 -0.39 7.39
N PHE A 89 3.69 -1.59 7.82
CA PHE A 89 3.33 -1.88 9.21
C PHE A 89 4.49 -1.61 10.18
N ILE A 90 5.70 -2.08 9.85
CA ILE A 90 6.91 -1.89 10.68
C ILE A 90 7.23 -0.41 10.81
N ILE A 91 7.15 0.38 9.74
CA ILE A 91 7.38 1.83 9.79
C ILE A 91 6.46 2.47 10.83
N VAL A 92 5.15 2.24 10.72
CA VAL A 92 4.19 2.87 11.62
C VAL A 92 4.35 2.36 13.05
N LYS A 93 4.50 1.05 13.24
CA LYS A 93 4.64 0.45 14.57
C LYS A 93 5.90 0.92 15.28
N LYS A 94 7.03 1.06 14.57
CA LYS A 94 8.33 1.41 15.18
C LYS A 94 8.53 2.91 15.38
N PHE A 95 8.05 3.74 14.44
CA PHE A 95 8.39 5.16 14.46
C PHE A 95 7.26 6.08 14.95
N VAL A 96 6.01 5.58 14.96
CA VAL A 96 4.86 6.44 15.26
C VAL A 96 3.99 5.91 16.38
N TYR A 97 3.76 4.61 16.44
CA TYR A 97 2.76 3.98 17.29
C TYR A 97 2.90 4.30 18.78
N ASP A 98 4.13 4.34 19.31
CA ASP A 98 4.39 4.61 20.72
C ASP A 98 4.50 6.10 21.05
N ASN A 99 4.35 6.98 20.03
CA ASN A 99 4.34 8.42 20.27
C ASN A 99 3.05 8.83 21.02
N PRO A 100 3.14 9.67 22.06
CA PRO A 100 1.96 10.15 22.80
C PRO A 100 0.94 10.91 21.94
N HIS A 101 1.38 11.50 20.82
CA HIS A 101 0.50 12.18 19.86
C HIS A 101 -0.27 11.23 18.95
N PHE A 102 0.14 9.94 18.88
CA PHE A 102 -0.58 8.91 18.15
C PHE A 102 -1.64 8.29 19.07
N ASN A 103 -2.85 8.82 19.06
CA ASN A 103 -3.89 8.45 20.03
C ASN A 103 -5.31 8.37 19.44
N SER A 104 -5.44 8.41 18.11
CA SER A 104 -6.74 8.34 17.44
C SER A 104 -6.72 7.35 16.27
N ILE A 105 -7.92 6.95 15.82
CA ILE A 105 -8.07 6.10 14.64
C ILE A 105 -7.58 6.84 13.38
N MET A 106 -7.84 8.15 13.31
CA MET A 106 -7.39 8.96 12.18
C MET A 106 -5.87 9.04 12.10
N ASP A 107 -5.16 9.08 13.24
CA ASP A 107 -3.68 9.00 13.25
C ASP A 107 -3.20 7.71 12.59
N GLY A 108 -3.81 6.57 12.94
CA GLY A 108 -3.50 5.29 12.31
C GLY A 108 -3.66 5.33 10.80
N ILE A 109 -4.79 5.85 10.32
CA ILE A 109 -5.08 5.97 8.89
C ILE A 109 -4.04 6.85 8.18
N ILE A 110 -3.83 8.08 8.68
CA ILE A 110 -2.98 9.08 8.02
C ILE A 110 -1.52 8.62 7.96
N TYR A 111 -0.95 8.16 9.07
CA TYR A 111 0.45 7.75 9.09
C TYR A 111 0.71 6.50 8.26
N THR A 112 -0.24 5.54 8.25
CA THR A 112 -0.09 4.34 7.44
C THR A 112 -0.22 4.64 5.95
N ILE A 113 -1.17 5.50 5.57
CA ILE A 113 -1.28 5.99 4.18
C ILE A 113 -0.01 6.75 3.79
N ALA A 114 0.56 7.59 4.66
CA ALA A 114 1.79 8.32 4.36
C ALA A 114 2.98 7.38 4.07
N ALA A 115 3.18 6.35 4.91
CA ALA A 115 4.21 5.32 4.66
C ALA A 115 3.98 4.62 3.32
N SER A 116 2.73 4.25 3.05
CA SER A 116 2.34 3.55 1.83
C SER A 116 2.52 4.40 0.58
N LEU A 117 2.14 5.66 0.62
CA LEU A 117 2.31 6.59 -0.51
C LEU A 117 3.77 6.90 -0.79
N GLY A 118 4.61 6.96 0.24
CA GLY A 118 6.06 7.07 0.06
C GLY A 118 6.63 5.87 -0.69
N PHE A 119 6.24 4.65 -0.28
CA PHE A 119 6.61 3.40 -0.95
C PHE A 119 6.12 3.40 -2.41
N ALA A 120 4.82 3.62 -2.63
CA ALA A 120 4.20 3.65 -3.95
C ALA A 120 4.80 4.73 -4.88
N CYS A 121 5.27 5.84 -4.34
CA CYS A 121 5.92 6.91 -5.11
C CYS A 121 7.17 6.39 -5.83
N ILE A 122 8.09 5.77 -5.10
CA ILE A 122 9.34 5.24 -5.67
C ILE A 122 9.06 4.03 -6.55
N GLU A 123 8.17 3.15 -6.12
CA GLU A 123 7.76 1.99 -6.91
C GLU A 123 7.21 2.42 -8.28
N ASN A 124 6.30 3.38 -8.32
CA ASN A 124 5.69 3.86 -9.56
C ASN A 124 6.70 4.57 -10.48
N VAL A 125 7.65 5.30 -9.92
CA VAL A 125 8.80 5.85 -10.67
C VAL A 125 9.65 4.71 -11.25
N GLY A 126 9.96 3.68 -10.46
CA GLY A 126 10.71 2.52 -10.91
C GLY A 126 10.04 1.81 -12.10
N TYR A 127 8.74 1.53 -12.01
CA TYR A 127 7.97 0.95 -13.12
C TYR A 127 7.91 1.87 -14.35
N THR A 128 7.76 3.18 -14.15
CA THR A 128 7.77 4.15 -15.26
C THR A 128 9.07 4.13 -16.02
N LEU A 129 10.21 4.06 -15.31
CA LEU A 129 11.54 4.05 -15.90
C LEU A 129 11.90 2.72 -16.56
N SER A 130 11.46 1.59 -15.99
CA SER A 130 11.81 0.25 -16.47
C SER A 130 10.87 -0.29 -17.55
N MET A 131 9.56 0.01 -17.46
CA MET A 131 8.51 -0.53 -18.34
C MET A 131 7.86 0.53 -19.23
N GLY A 132 8.24 1.79 -19.07
CA GLY A 132 7.76 2.90 -19.89
C GLY A 132 6.56 3.66 -19.32
N SER A 133 6.33 4.83 -19.90
CA SER A 133 5.35 5.82 -19.42
C SER A 133 3.93 5.30 -19.31
N ASN A 134 3.48 4.46 -20.26
CA ASN A 134 2.12 3.91 -20.25
C ASN A 134 1.85 3.07 -18.99
N VAL A 135 2.82 2.26 -18.58
CA VAL A 135 2.72 1.46 -17.34
C VAL A 135 2.64 2.39 -16.13
N GLY A 136 3.49 3.41 -16.07
CA GLY A 136 3.46 4.41 -15.01
C GLY A 136 2.11 5.13 -14.90
N TYR A 137 1.49 5.47 -16.03
CA TYR A 137 0.18 6.11 -16.04
C TYR A 137 -0.94 5.19 -15.54
N ILE A 138 -0.97 3.93 -16.01
CA ILE A 138 -1.95 2.95 -15.53
C ILE A 138 -1.78 2.75 -14.02
N ARG A 139 -0.57 2.56 -13.54
CA ARG A 139 -0.27 2.38 -12.12
C ARG A 139 -0.61 3.60 -11.26
N ALA A 140 -0.46 4.80 -11.79
CA ALA A 140 -0.86 6.04 -11.11
C ALA A 140 -2.35 6.04 -10.72
N PHE A 141 -3.21 5.43 -11.54
CA PHE A 141 -4.66 5.37 -11.32
C PHE A 141 -5.16 4.02 -10.78
N THR A 142 -4.31 3.02 -10.66
CA THR A 142 -4.69 1.69 -10.15
C THR A 142 -3.86 1.27 -8.95
N ALA A 143 -2.54 1.18 -9.07
CA ALA A 143 -1.65 0.75 -7.98
C ALA A 143 -1.57 1.79 -6.85
N VAL A 144 -1.46 3.09 -7.15
CA VAL A 144 -1.44 4.12 -6.09
C VAL A 144 -2.73 4.12 -5.26
N PRO A 145 -3.95 4.11 -5.85
CA PRO A 145 -5.19 3.88 -5.09
C PRO A 145 -5.22 2.56 -4.32
N LEU A 146 -4.66 1.48 -4.87
CA LEU A 146 -4.54 0.20 -4.14
C LEU A 146 -3.77 0.38 -2.84
N HIS A 147 -2.58 0.98 -2.91
CA HIS A 147 -1.73 1.24 -1.74
C HIS A 147 -2.46 2.07 -0.69
N VAL A 148 -3.23 3.08 -1.11
CA VAL A 148 -4.09 3.85 -0.21
C VAL A 148 -5.14 2.97 0.45
N CYS A 149 -5.82 2.12 -0.31
CA CYS A 149 -6.91 1.28 0.21
C CYS A 149 -6.40 0.21 1.17
N ALA A 150 -5.37 -0.54 0.77
CA ALA A 150 -4.80 -1.62 1.57
C ALA A 150 -4.22 -1.09 2.88
N SER A 151 -3.27 -0.17 2.77
CA SER A 151 -2.60 0.39 3.94
C SER A 151 -3.50 1.33 4.76
N GLY A 152 -4.42 2.06 4.13
CA GLY A 152 -5.41 2.87 4.86
C GLY A 152 -6.34 2.03 5.72
N MET A 153 -6.78 0.86 5.21
CA MET A 153 -7.55 -0.10 6.00
C MET A 153 -6.71 -0.68 7.15
N MET A 154 -5.42 -1.01 6.91
CA MET A 154 -4.49 -1.40 7.98
C MET A 154 -4.39 -0.30 9.03
N GLY A 155 -4.23 0.94 8.61
CA GLY A 155 -4.13 2.11 9.48
C GLY A 155 -5.36 2.32 10.37
N TYR A 156 -6.56 2.10 9.84
CA TYR A 156 -7.79 2.10 10.63
C TYR A 156 -7.71 1.10 11.80
N TYR A 157 -7.25 -0.11 11.54
CA TYR A 157 -7.11 -1.14 12.57
C TYR A 157 -5.95 -0.85 13.53
N ILE A 158 -4.83 -0.27 13.06
CA ILE A 158 -3.73 0.18 13.93
C ILE A 158 -4.21 1.27 14.88
N GLY A 159 -4.98 2.25 14.39
CA GLY A 159 -5.59 3.26 15.23
C GLY A 159 -6.58 2.66 16.25
N LYS A 160 -7.40 1.68 15.83
CA LYS A 160 -8.28 0.93 16.77
C LYS A 160 -7.48 0.18 17.82
N ALA A 161 -6.35 -0.42 17.46
CA ALA A 161 -5.47 -1.09 18.41
C ALA A 161 -4.98 -0.13 19.49
N LYS A 162 -4.58 1.07 19.10
CA LYS A 162 -4.08 2.11 20.02
C LYS A 162 -5.11 2.58 21.04
N THR A 163 -6.40 2.51 20.71
CA THR A 163 -7.47 2.91 21.63
C THR A 163 -7.91 1.80 22.60
N GLN A 164 -7.26 0.63 22.54
CA GLN A 164 -7.60 -0.48 23.44
C GLN A 164 -6.83 -0.42 24.75
N ASN A 165 -7.52 -0.73 25.85
CA ASN A 165 -6.89 -0.85 27.18
C ASN A 165 -6.41 -2.27 27.48
N HIS A 166 -6.65 -3.23 26.60
CA HIS A 166 -6.34 -4.64 26.83
C HIS A 166 -5.39 -5.19 25.77
N PRO A 167 -4.20 -5.72 26.14
CA PRO A 167 -3.18 -6.16 25.18
C PRO A 167 -3.66 -7.23 24.19
N LYS A 168 -4.57 -8.12 24.57
CA LYS A 168 -5.13 -9.12 23.66
C LYS A 168 -5.96 -8.48 22.55
N MET A 169 -6.74 -7.44 22.87
CA MET A 169 -7.55 -6.72 21.90
C MET A 169 -6.68 -5.84 20.98
N GLU A 170 -5.65 -5.20 21.54
CA GLU A 170 -4.65 -4.48 20.75
C GLU A 170 -4.03 -5.39 19.70
N ASN A 171 -3.47 -6.55 20.12
CA ASN A 171 -2.87 -7.52 19.21
C ASN A 171 -3.87 -8.08 18.18
N TYR A 172 -5.12 -8.29 18.56
CA TYR A 172 -6.18 -8.70 17.66
C TYR A 172 -6.38 -7.69 16.53
N TYR A 173 -6.50 -6.40 16.85
CA TYR A 173 -6.67 -5.36 15.83
C TYR A 173 -5.44 -5.19 14.96
N LEU A 174 -4.23 -5.21 15.51
CA LEU A 174 -2.98 -5.13 14.73
C LEU A 174 -2.90 -6.26 13.69
N LYS A 175 -3.14 -7.52 14.10
CA LYS A 175 -3.14 -8.68 13.20
C LYS A 175 -4.23 -8.58 12.13
N ASN A 176 -5.45 -8.20 12.51
CA ASN A 176 -6.56 -8.06 11.56
C ASN A 176 -6.31 -6.98 10.53
N GLY A 177 -5.74 -5.85 10.95
CA GLY A 177 -5.37 -4.77 10.03
C GLY A 177 -4.35 -5.23 9.00
N PHE A 178 -3.29 -5.89 9.47
CA PHE A 178 -2.24 -6.43 8.60
C PHE A 178 -2.78 -7.46 7.61
N ILE A 179 -3.53 -8.46 8.08
CA ILE A 179 -4.12 -9.49 7.21
C ILE A 179 -5.03 -8.87 6.15
N ARG A 180 -5.86 -7.90 6.51
CA ARG A 180 -6.74 -7.22 5.55
C ARG A 180 -5.96 -6.47 4.48
N ALA A 181 -4.89 -5.79 4.85
CA ALA A 181 -4.03 -5.12 3.88
C ALA A 181 -3.40 -6.11 2.90
N VAL A 182 -2.83 -7.20 3.41
CA VAL A 182 -2.26 -8.28 2.58
C VAL A 182 -3.33 -8.89 1.65
N MET A 183 -4.56 -9.09 2.15
CA MET A 183 -5.65 -9.64 1.32
C MET A 183 -6.09 -8.66 0.22
N ILE A 184 -6.23 -7.38 0.51
CA ILE A 184 -6.60 -6.37 -0.50
C ILE A 184 -5.50 -6.25 -1.54
N HIS A 185 -4.25 -6.08 -1.11
CA HIS A 185 -3.09 -5.95 -1.97
C HIS A 185 -2.88 -7.22 -2.81
N GLY A 186 -2.76 -8.37 -2.16
CA GLY A 186 -2.53 -9.64 -2.84
C GLY A 186 -3.64 -10.02 -3.82
N THR A 187 -4.91 -9.69 -3.54
CA THR A 187 -5.99 -9.96 -4.49
C THR A 187 -5.84 -9.13 -5.76
N TYR A 188 -5.47 -7.86 -5.64
CA TYR A 188 -5.21 -7.00 -6.78
C TYR A 188 -4.05 -7.54 -7.62
N ASP A 189 -2.91 -7.84 -7.00
CA ASP A 189 -1.75 -8.36 -7.71
C ASP A 189 -1.98 -9.75 -8.30
N PHE A 190 -2.73 -10.61 -7.61
CA PHE A 190 -3.08 -11.94 -8.11
C PHE A 190 -3.81 -11.87 -9.45
N LEU A 191 -4.78 -10.97 -9.57
CA LEU A 191 -5.50 -10.78 -10.81
C LEU A 191 -4.59 -10.27 -11.93
N LEU A 192 -3.67 -9.35 -11.62
CA LEU A 192 -2.72 -8.83 -12.60
C LEU A 192 -1.69 -9.87 -13.01
N PHE A 193 -1.10 -10.61 -12.06
CA PHE A 193 -0.07 -11.60 -12.37
C PHE A 193 -0.64 -12.79 -13.15
N LEU A 194 -1.84 -13.24 -12.78
CA LEU A 194 -2.52 -14.30 -13.52
C LEU A 194 -2.91 -13.83 -14.93
N SER A 195 -3.43 -12.61 -15.05
CA SER A 195 -3.79 -12.00 -16.35
C SER A 195 -2.58 -11.80 -17.26
N ALA A 196 -1.43 -11.42 -16.71
CA ALA A 196 -0.19 -11.23 -17.47
C ALA A 196 0.50 -12.55 -17.83
N GLY A 197 0.33 -13.59 -17.00
CA GLY A 197 1.01 -14.87 -17.15
C GLY A 197 0.33 -15.86 -18.09
N ASP A 198 -0.98 -15.70 -18.37
CA ASP A 198 -1.75 -16.57 -19.26
C ASP A 198 -2.78 -15.77 -20.05
N PRO A 199 -2.69 -15.74 -21.40
CA PRO A 199 -3.62 -15.03 -22.26
C PRO A 199 -5.10 -15.43 -22.09
N GLY A 200 -5.38 -16.66 -21.63
CA GLY A 200 -6.73 -17.14 -21.33
C GLY A 200 -7.40 -16.39 -20.16
N TYR A 201 -6.61 -15.67 -19.37
CA TYR A 201 -7.06 -14.91 -18.19
C TYR A 201 -6.87 -13.39 -18.34
N SER A 202 -6.55 -12.87 -19.53
CA SER A 202 -6.30 -11.45 -19.78
C SER A 202 -7.40 -10.53 -19.23
N ASP A 203 -8.67 -10.96 -19.34
CA ASP A 203 -9.84 -10.20 -18.91
C ASP A 203 -9.98 -10.07 -17.38
N LEU A 204 -9.27 -10.91 -16.59
CA LEU A 204 -9.31 -10.82 -15.13
C LEU A 204 -8.75 -9.50 -14.61
N SER A 205 -7.86 -8.86 -15.37
CA SER A 205 -7.34 -7.52 -15.02
C SER A 205 -8.45 -6.47 -14.87
N ILE A 206 -9.60 -6.64 -15.52
CA ILE A 206 -10.74 -5.73 -15.38
C ILE A 206 -11.32 -5.76 -13.97
N LEU A 207 -11.21 -6.88 -13.26
CA LEU A 207 -11.73 -7.04 -11.89
C LEU A 207 -10.99 -6.20 -10.85
N ILE A 208 -9.83 -5.63 -11.18
CA ILE A 208 -9.14 -4.69 -10.26
C ILE A 208 -10.00 -3.44 -9.99
N PHE A 209 -10.77 -2.96 -10.97
CA PHE A 209 -11.58 -1.75 -10.81
C PHE A 209 -12.68 -1.90 -9.74
N PRO A 210 -13.56 -2.92 -9.78
CA PRO A 210 -14.53 -3.12 -8.69
C PRO A 210 -13.86 -3.34 -7.33
N ILE A 211 -12.71 -4.03 -7.25
CA ILE A 211 -11.97 -4.20 -5.99
C ILE A 211 -11.51 -2.85 -5.45
N LEU A 212 -10.94 -1.99 -6.30
CA LEU A 212 -10.50 -0.65 -5.90
C LEU A 212 -11.69 0.22 -5.45
N ILE A 213 -12.80 0.21 -6.20
CA ILE A 213 -13.99 0.99 -5.86
C ILE A 213 -14.57 0.55 -4.51
N ILE A 214 -14.72 -0.76 -4.30
CA ILE A 214 -15.24 -1.31 -3.03
C ILE A 214 -14.30 -0.96 -1.88
N SER A 215 -12.99 -1.21 -2.04
CA SER A 215 -12.00 -0.96 -1.00
C SER A 215 -11.89 0.53 -0.65
N PHE A 216 -11.92 1.41 -1.66
CA PHE A 216 -11.90 2.86 -1.44
C PHE A 216 -13.18 3.34 -0.75
N THR A 217 -14.34 2.83 -1.15
CA THR A 217 -15.63 3.17 -0.53
C THR A 217 -15.65 2.76 0.94
N LEU A 218 -15.16 1.56 1.25
CA LEU A 218 -15.06 1.07 2.63
C LEU A 218 -14.10 1.93 3.46
N LEU A 219 -12.92 2.26 2.93
CA LEU A 219 -11.96 3.14 3.61
C LEU A 219 -12.54 4.54 3.81
N TYR A 220 -13.14 5.13 2.77
CA TYR A 220 -13.71 6.47 2.82
C TYR A 220 -14.85 6.57 3.85
N LYS A 221 -15.66 5.52 3.94
CA LYS A 221 -16.69 5.42 5.00
C LYS A 221 -16.02 5.46 6.39
N LYS A 222 -14.93 4.71 6.59
CA LYS A 222 -14.20 4.70 7.87
C LYS A 222 -13.57 6.06 8.20
N VAL A 223 -13.01 6.74 7.21
CA VAL A 223 -12.45 8.08 7.38
C VAL A 223 -13.51 9.10 7.82
N ASN A 224 -14.73 9.01 7.28
CA ASN A 224 -15.80 9.96 7.62
C ASN A 224 -16.51 9.66 8.95
N GLU A 225 -16.30 8.46 9.55
CA GLU A 225 -16.80 8.13 10.88
C GLU A 225 -16.06 8.92 11.98
N TYR A 226 -14.86 9.44 11.70
CA TYR A 226 -13.95 10.13 12.63
C TYR A 226 -13.52 11.50 12.12
#